data_c13cc5bf2109000047ed98bca0a89b1a
#
_entry.id   c13cc5bf2109000047ed98bca0a89b1a
#
_cell.length_a   1.000
_cell.length_b   1.000
_cell.length_c   1.000
_cell.angle_alpha   90.00
_cell.angle_beta   90.00
_cell.angle_gamma   90.00
#
_symmetry.space_group_name_H-M   'P 1'
#
loop_
_entity.id
_entity.type
_entity.pdbx_description
1 polymer ?
#
loop_
_entity_poly.entity_id
_entity_poly.type
_entity_poly.pdbx_seq_one_letter_code
_entity_poly.pdbx_strand_id
1 'polypeptide(L)'
;MKSKSNQSNAKNTVLNVLTEIEETARKEFLPSIGPIKGKIIEDVIKEHKPKKALEIGTLHGYSAILMANIMLSGKDGNAYFDDSEYDSRKTILVSVEKDQKLASIAKKNIENSKLSEKIEVINGDALDVITKLKSKFDLIFLDATKCEYLEYLRLVEENNLLNKRAVVIADNVLIYENEMKDYLDYVRNSGKYNSRTTETTLEFSKNVKDALEVSINVVI
;
A
#
# COMPACT_ATOMS: atom_id res chain seq x y z
N MET A 1 -11.11 25.09 19.10
CA MET A 1 -9.63 25.15 19.19
C MET A 1 -8.94 23.82 19.55
N LYS A 2 -9.62 22.85 20.20
CA LYS A 2 -9.03 21.54 20.56
C LYS A 2 -8.77 20.58 19.37
N SER A 3 -9.47 20.72 18.22
CA SER A 3 -9.31 19.80 17.09
C SER A 3 -8.01 19.99 16.29
N LYS A 4 -7.56 21.23 16.11
CA LYS A 4 -6.31 21.52 15.35
C LYS A 4 -5.04 21.10 16.06
N SER A 5 -4.99 21.15 17.39
CA SER A 5 -3.82 20.73 18.17
C SER A 5 -3.66 19.20 18.19
N ASN A 6 -4.76 18.46 18.24
CA ASN A 6 -4.70 16.99 18.21
C ASN A 6 -4.29 16.44 16.84
N GLN A 7 -4.72 17.09 15.75
CA GLN A 7 -4.30 16.68 14.39
C GLN A 7 -2.82 16.96 14.12
N SER A 8 -2.26 18.08 14.63
CA SER A 8 -0.84 18.37 14.48
C SER A 8 0.04 17.38 15.25
N ASN A 9 -0.37 16.99 16.46
CA ASN A 9 0.34 16.00 17.25
C ASN A 9 0.29 14.58 16.64
N ALA A 10 -0.86 14.17 16.10
CA ALA A 10 -0.99 12.87 15.43
C ALA A 10 -0.13 12.81 14.16
N LYS A 11 -0.12 13.88 13.36
CA LYS A 11 0.72 13.96 12.14
C LYS A 11 2.21 13.90 12.46
N ASN A 12 2.65 14.55 13.53
CA ASN A 12 4.04 14.47 14.00
C ASN A 12 4.39 13.04 14.47
N THR A 13 3.46 12.34 15.11
CA THR A 13 3.68 10.96 15.57
C THR A 13 3.89 10.00 14.38
N VAL A 14 3.06 10.07 13.34
CA VAL A 14 3.22 9.26 12.13
C VAL A 14 4.54 9.55 11.44
N LEU A 15 4.88 10.83 11.26
CA LEU A 15 6.12 11.24 10.60
C LEU A 15 7.36 10.72 11.35
N ASN A 16 7.35 10.79 12.68
CA ASN A 16 8.46 10.28 13.49
C ASN A 16 8.65 8.76 13.29
N VAL A 17 7.55 7.99 13.31
CA VAL A 17 7.62 6.54 13.10
C VAL A 17 8.13 6.20 11.69
N LEU A 18 7.67 6.90 10.66
CA LEU A 18 8.16 6.71 9.29
C LEU A 18 9.65 7.01 9.19
N THR A 19 10.11 8.10 9.82
CA THR A 19 11.54 8.46 9.87
C THR A 19 12.37 7.39 10.57
N GLU A 20 11.90 6.84 11.70
CA GLU A 20 12.59 5.76 12.41
C GLU A 20 12.70 4.48 11.56
N ILE A 21 11.64 4.14 10.82
CA ILE A 21 11.67 3.00 9.89
C ILE A 21 12.66 3.26 8.76
N GLU A 22 12.69 4.46 8.17
CA GLU A 22 13.64 4.84 7.11
C GLU A 22 15.10 4.77 7.60
N GLU A 23 15.36 5.26 8.81
CA GLU A 23 16.70 5.18 9.39
C GLU A 23 17.14 3.73 9.62
N THR A 24 16.23 2.88 10.10
CA THR A 24 16.47 1.44 10.28
C THR A 24 16.71 0.77 8.94
N ALA A 25 15.86 1.02 7.96
CA ALA A 25 15.98 0.45 6.63
C ALA A 25 17.33 0.83 5.98
N ARG A 26 17.76 2.07 6.16
CA ARG A 26 19.05 2.55 5.64
C ARG A 26 20.25 1.90 6.33
N LYS A 27 20.18 1.69 7.65
CA LYS A 27 21.26 1.07 8.44
C LYS A 27 21.38 -0.44 8.17
N GLU A 28 20.25 -1.11 8.01
CA GLU A 28 20.16 -2.57 7.86
C GLU A 28 20.03 -3.01 6.39
N PHE A 29 20.03 -2.06 5.44
CA PHE A 29 19.84 -2.32 4.01
C PHE A 29 18.54 -3.06 3.69
N LEU A 30 17.44 -2.69 4.38
CA LEU A 30 16.14 -3.30 4.16
C LEU A 30 15.47 -2.72 2.90
N PRO A 31 14.77 -3.55 2.11
CA PRO A 31 14.03 -3.09 0.94
C PRO A 31 12.74 -2.37 1.38
N SER A 32 12.82 -1.06 1.62
CA SER A 32 11.68 -0.23 1.95
C SER A 32 11.26 0.63 0.76
N ILE A 33 9.98 0.90 0.62
CA ILE A 33 9.45 1.79 -0.44
C ILE A 33 10.01 3.21 -0.34
N GLY A 34 10.24 3.71 0.88
CA GLY A 34 10.80 5.02 1.19
C GLY A 34 10.02 6.23 0.65
N PRO A 35 10.57 7.46 0.86
CA PRO A 35 9.85 8.69 0.55
C PRO A 35 9.72 8.97 -0.96
N ILE A 36 10.64 8.51 -1.82
CA ILE A 36 10.59 8.81 -3.26
C ILE A 36 9.41 8.09 -3.91
N LYS A 37 9.34 6.78 -3.78
CA LYS A 37 8.20 5.98 -4.25
C LYS A 37 6.93 6.28 -3.46
N GLY A 38 7.07 6.55 -2.16
CA GLY A 38 5.98 6.99 -1.29
C GLY A 38 5.26 8.22 -1.83
N LYS A 39 5.99 9.16 -2.46
CA LYS A 39 5.38 10.33 -3.10
C LYS A 39 4.52 9.95 -4.31
N ILE A 40 4.93 8.97 -5.10
CA ILE A 40 4.13 8.48 -6.24
C ILE A 40 2.83 7.82 -5.72
N ILE A 41 2.93 7.00 -4.68
CA ILE A 41 1.77 6.38 -4.02
C ILE A 41 0.82 7.45 -3.46
N GLU A 42 1.36 8.49 -2.83
CA GLU A 42 0.59 9.63 -2.33
C GLU A 42 -0.21 10.30 -3.45
N ASP A 43 0.42 10.54 -4.60
CA ASP A 43 -0.24 11.19 -5.73
C ASP A 43 -1.36 10.31 -6.31
N VAL A 44 -1.14 8.99 -6.41
CA VAL A 44 -2.18 8.01 -6.81
C VAL A 44 -3.35 8.00 -5.81
N ILE A 45 -3.08 7.97 -4.51
CA ILE A 45 -4.14 7.99 -3.48
C ILE A 45 -4.93 9.30 -3.56
N LYS A 46 -4.28 10.44 -3.77
CA LYS A 46 -4.95 11.75 -3.91
C LYS A 46 -5.82 11.84 -5.18
N GLU A 47 -5.38 11.20 -6.26
CA GLU A 47 -6.11 11.14 -7.53
C GLU A 47 -7.37 10.25 -7.40
N HIS A 48 -7.20 9.03 -6.86
CA HIS A 48 -8.25 8.00 -6.87
C HIS A 48 -9.10 7.93 -5.60
N LYS A 49 -8.62 8.50 -4.49
CA LYS A 49 -9.32 8.58 -3.20
C LYS A 49 -9.86 7.23 -2.71
N PRO A 50 -9.01 6.20 -2.62
CA PRO A 50 -9.44 4.88 -2.16
C PRO A 50 -9.95 4.95 -0.72
N LYS A 51 -11.03 4.22 -0.43
CA LYS A 51 -11.60 4.09 0.91
C LYS A 51 -11.07 2.86 1.66
N LYS A 52 -10.66 1.83 0.93
CA LYS A 52 -10.10 0.61 1.49
C LYS A 52 -8.95 0.06 0.65
N ALA A 53 -7.85 -0.28 1.29
CA ALA A 53 -6.65 -0.81 0.65
C ALA A 53 -6.29 -2.22 1.13
N LEU A 54 -5.73 -3.02 0.22
CA LEU A 54 -5.05 -4.28 0.50
C LEU A 54 -3.59 -4.14 0.10
N GLU A 55 -2.68 -4.49 0.98
CA GLU A 55 -1.25 -4.54 0.75
C GLU A 55 -0.76 -5.97 0.86
N ILE A 56 0.05 -6.40 -0.09
CA ILE A 56 0.74 -7.68 -0.09
C ILE A 56 2.23 -7.42 0.07
N GLY A 57 2.78 -7.77 1.24
CA GLY A 57 4.13 -7.42 1.68
C GLY A 57 4.12 -6.21 2.63
N THR A 58 4.31 -6.45 3.91
CA THR A 58 4.25 -5.42 4.97
C THR A 58 5.64 -4.97 5.40
N LEU A 59 6.61 -5.88 5.45
CA LEU A 59 7.93 -5.68 6.02
C LEU A 59 7.85 -5.02 7.42
N HIS A 60 8.31 -3.79 7.58
CA HIS A 60 8.27 -3.02 8.83
C HIS A 60 7.04 -2.09 8.93
N GLY A 61 6.12 -2.13 7.95
CA GLY A 61 4.86 -1.38 7.95
C GLY A 61 4.96 0.05 7.42
N TYR A 62 6.05 0.43 6.75
CA TYR A 62 6.23 1.78 6.23
C TYR A 62 5.13 2.20 5.26
N SER A 63 4.93 1.43 4.19
CA SER A 63 3.91 1.67 3.17
C SER A 63 2.50 1.63 3.73
N ALA A 64 2.19 0.68 4.63
CA ALA A 64 0.90 0.60 5.30
C ALA A 64 0.58 1.86 6.10
N ILE A 65 1.55 2.34 6.93
CA ILE A 65 1.41 3.55 7.73
C ILE A 65 1.28 4.79 6.83
N LEU A 66 2.12 4.89 5.79
CA LEU A 66 2.09 5.99 4.84
C LEU A 66 0.73 6.07 4.12
N MET A 67 0.29 4.96 3.51
CA MET A 67 -0.98 4.91 2.78
C MET A 67 -2.17 5.22 3.68
N ALA A 68 -2.26 4.61 4.85
CA ALA A 68 -3.35 4.86 5.79
C ALA A 68 -3.37 6.34 6.25
N ASN A 69 -2.20 6.93 6.55
CA ASN A 69 -2.12 8.34 6.93
C ASN A 69 -2.59 9.27 5.81
N ILE A 70 -2.24 8.98 4.55
CA ILE A 70 -2.68 9.77 3.39
C ILE A 70 -4.20 9.63 3.19
N MET A 71 -4.72 8.40 3.25
CA MET A 71 -6.14 8.11 3.11
C MET A 71 -6.98 8.84 4.17
N LEU A 72 -6.44 8.98 5.39
CA LEU A 72 -7.08 9.69 6.51
C LEU A 72 -6.95 11.21 6.42
N SER A 73 -5.91 11.73 5.76
CA SER A 73 -5.61 13.18 5.79
C SER A 73 -6.43 14.00 4.79
N GLY A 74 -6.86 13.43 3.67
CA GLY A 74 -7.59 14.15 2.62
C GLY A 74 -6.86 15.36 2.02
N LYS A 75 -7.47 16.05 1.04
CA LYS A 75 -6.85 17.20 0.37
C LYS A 75 -6.74 18.45 1.25
N ASP A 76 -7.66 18.66 2.17
CA ASP A 76 -7.79 19.89 2.98
C ASP A 76 -7.74 19.60 4.49
N GLY A 77 -7.13 18.47 4.89
CA GLY A 77 -7.12 18.03 6.27
C GLY A 77 -8.45 17.38 6.72
N ASN A 78 -9.42 17.26 5.82
CA ASN A 78 -10.60 16.44 6.00
C ASN A 78 -10.34 15.08 5.33
N ALA A 79 -10.69 13.99 6.01
CA ALA A 79 -10.55 12.64 5.45
C ALA A 79 -11.25 12.56 4.07
N TYR A 80 -10.76 11.71 3.17
CA TYR A 80 -11.45 11.42 1.90
C TYR A 80 -12.80 10.73 2.11
N PHE A 81 -13.17 10.50 3.35
CA PHE A 81 -14.47 9.97 3.77
C PHE A 81 -15.41 11.13 4.06
N ASP A 82 -16.64 11.05 3.60
CA ASP A 82 -17.74 11.88 4.08
C ASP A 82 -17.96 11.58 5.58
N ASP A 83 -18.22 12.60 6.39
CA ASP A 83 -18.45 12.43 7.84
C ASP A 83 -19.56 11.42 8.14
N SER A 84 -20.51 11.23 7.22
CA SER A 84 -21.58 10.23 7.31
C SER A 84 -21.11 8.79 7.05
N GLU A 85 -20.01 8.59 6.32
CA GLU A 85 -19.41 7.27 5.99
C GLU A 85 -18.22 6.94 6.89
N TYR A 86 -17.69 7.89 7.66
CA TYR A 86 -16.52 7.71 8.51
C TYR A 86 -16.88 7.01 9.81
N ASP A 87 -16.73 5.69 9.84
CA ASP A 87 -16.69 4.94 11.11
C ASP A 87 -15.25 4.94 11.63
N SER A 88 -15.01 5.66 12.71
CA SER A 88 -13.69 5.75 13.36
C SER A 88 -13.11 4.39 13.77
N ARG A 89 -13.94 3.37 13.91
CA ARG A 89 -13.55 1.99 14.28
C ARG A 89 -13.29 1.09 13.08
N LYS A 90 -13.52 1.54 11.85
CA LYS A 90 -13.39 0.71 10.65
C LYS A 90 -11.95 0.63 10.17
N THR A 91 -11.44 -0.57 9.98
CA THR A 91 -10.17 -0.84 9.28
C THR A 91 -10.24 -0.36 7.84
N ILE A 92 -9.28 0.46 7.43
CA ILE A 92 -9.18 1.01 6.08
C ILE A 92 -8.07 0.37 5.25
N LEU A 93 -7.11 -0.30 5.90
CA LEU A 93 -6.01 -0.99 5.24
C LEU A 93 -5.80 -2.36 5.88
N VAL A 94 -5.76 -3.39 5.03
CA VAL A 94 -5.33 -4.74 5.39
C VAL A 94 -3.97 -4.96 4.76
N SER A 95 -2.97 -5.38 5.54
CA SER A 95 -1.63 -5.68 5.08
C SER A 95 -1.26 -7.12 5.42
N VAL A 96 -0.70 -7.85 4.46
CA VAL A 96 -0.37 -9.27 4.61
C VAL A 96 1.14 -9.45 4.65
N GLU A 97 1.63 -10.13 5.69
CA GLU A 97 3.05 -10.42 5.89
C GLU A 97 3.26 -11.90 6.20
N LYS A 98 4.11 -12.56 5.42
CA LYS A 98 4.39 -13.98 5.57
C LYS A 98 5.29 -14.26 6.77
N ASP A 99 6.31 -13.44 6.99
CA ASP A 99 7.24 -13.59 8.10
C ASP A 99 6.63 -13.08 9.41
N GLN A 100 6.53 -13.97 10.40
CA GLN A 100 5.94 -13.65 11.70
C GLN A 100 6.71 -12.57 12.47
N LYS A 101 8.04 -12.51 12.33
CA LYS A 101 8.87 -11.51 13.02
C LYS A 101 8.63 -10.13 12.41
N LEU A 102 8.63 -10.05 11.07
CA LEU A 102 8.34 -8.80 10.35
C LEU A 102 6.92 -8.32 10.64
N ALA A 103 5.93 -9.21 10.61
CA ALA A 103 4.56 -8.88 10.99
C ALA A 103 4.47 -8.31 12.43
N SER A 104 5.24 -8.84 13.37
CA SER A 104 5.28 -8.35 14.75
C SER A 104 5.92 -6.97 14.85
N ILE A 105 6.99 -6.73 14.09
CA ILE A 105 7.65 -5.41 14.01
C ILE A 105 6.69 -4.38 13.40
N ALA A 106 6.04 -4.73 12.28
CA ALA A 106 5.05 -3.86 11.64
C ALA A 106 3.90 -3.49 12.58
N LYS A 107 3.33 -4.46 13.31
CA LYS A 107 2.28 -4.20 14.32
C LYS A 107 2.73 -3.20 15.38
N LYS A 108 3.97 -3.33 15.88
CA LYS A 108 4.52 -2.39 16.85
C LYS A 108 4.69 -0.98 16.27
N ASN A 109 5.18 -0.85 15.04
CA ASN A 109 5.32 0.44 14.37
C ASN A 109 3.95 1.09 14.11
N ILE A 110 2.95 0.29 13.71
CA ILE A 110 1.57 0.75 13.53
C ILE A 110 0.97 1.23 14.86
N GLU A 111 1.22 0.52 15.97
CA GLU A 111 0.82 0.96 17.30
C GLU A 111 1.47 2.28 17.69
N ASN A 112 2.78 2.43 17.49
CA ASN A 112 3.52 3.66 17.73
C ASN A 112 2.99 4.83 16.90
N SER A 113 2.54 4.58 15.66
CA SER A 113 1.94 5.58 14.79
C SER A 113 0.50 5.95 15.15
N LYS A 114 -0.12 5.27 16.15
CA LYS A 114 -1.52 5.41 16.56
C LYS A 114 -2.54 5.05 15.47
N LEU A 115 -2.18 4.11 14.59
CA LEU A 115 -3.02 3.66 13.48
C LEU A 115 -3.55 2.21 13.65
N SER A 116 -3.43 1.61 14.84
CA SER A 116 -3.84 0.21 15.10
C SER A 116 -5.30 -0.09 14.79
N GLU A 117 -6.21 0.89 14.93
CA GLU A 117 -7.62 0.71 14.58
C GLU A 117 -7.89 0.85 13.08
N LYS A 118 -6.92 1.35 12.31
CA LYS A 118 -7.02 1.64 10.89
C LYS A 118 -6.31 0.63 10.01
N ILE A 119 -5.28 -0.02 10.53
CA ILE A 119 -4.44 -0.96 9.81
C ILE A 119 -4.51 -2.32 10.52
N GLU A 120 -4.94 -3.33 9.78
CA GLU A 120 -4.89 -4.73 10.19
C GLU A 120 -3.72 -5.43 9.51
N VAL A 121 -2.79 -5.99 10.30
CA VAL A 121 -1.71 -6.84 9.77
C VAL A 121 -2.07 -8.31 9.99
N ILE A 122 -2.24 -9.04 8.88
CA ILE A 122 -2.48 -10.47 8.86
C ILE A 122 -1.16 -11.19 8.62
N ASN A 123 -0.73 -12.02 9.57
CA ASN A 123 0.43 -12.87 9.37
C ASN A 123 0.00 -14.16 8.65
N GLY A 124 0.54 -14.40 7.46
CA GLY A 124 0.24 -15.59 6.66
C GLY A 124 0.74 -15.47 5.23
N ASP A 125 0.66 -16.56 4.50
CA ASP A 125 0.93 -16.56 3.07
C ASP A 125 -0.19 -15.82 2.33
N ALA A 126 0.18 -14.92 1.43
CA ALA A 126 -0.78 -14.06 0.73
C ALA A 126 -1.73 -14.89 -0.16
N LEU A 127 -1.25 -15.97 -0.78
CA LEU A 127 -2.07 -16.85 -1.60
C LEU A 127 -3.23 -17.48 -0.78
N ASP A 128 -2.93 -17.83 0.46
CA ASP A 128 -3.94 -18.38 1.39
C ASP A 128 -4.83 -17.29 2.00
N VAL A 129 -4.26 -16.14 2.35
CA VAL A 129 -4.98 -15.06 3.02
C VAL A 129 -6.00 -14.44 2.08
N ILE A 130 -5.64 -14.15 0.83
CA ILE A 130 -6.52 -13.51 -0.17
C ILE A 130 -7.82 -14.30 -0.33
N THR A 131 -7.78 -15.63 -0.36
CA THR A 131 -8.97 -16.49 -0.52
C THR A 131 -9.96 -16.40 0.64
N LYS A 132 -9.51 -15.93 1.81
CA LYS A 132 -10.32 -15.82 3.04
C LYS A 132 -10.88 -14.42 3.25
N LEU A 133 -10.38 -13.41 2.52
CA LEU A 133 -10.86 -12.04 2.61
C LEU A 133 -12.31 -11.94 2.10
N LYS A 134 -13.09 -11.06 2.72
CA LYS A 134 -14.51 -10.83 2.36
C LYS A 134 -14.82 -9.40 1.95
N SER A 135 -13.91 -8.48 2.24
CA SER A 135 -14.08 -7.07 1.91
C SER A 135 -13.57 -6.80 0.49
N LYS A 136 -14.23 -5.87 -0.20
CA LYS A 136 -13.71 -5.30 -1.45
C LYS A 136 -12.76 -4.15 -1.16
N PHE A 137 -11.84 -3.90 -2.10
CA PHE A 137 -10.79 -2.91 -2.00
C PHE A 137 -10.80 -1.97 -3.19
N ASP A 138 -10.45 -0.71 -2.95
CA ASP A 138 -10.30 0.33 -3.97
C ASP A 138 -8.84 0.48 -4.41
N LEU A 139 -7.91 0.01 -3.57
CA LEU A 139 -6.48 0.02 -3.82
C LEU A 139 -5.88 -1.33 -3.43
N ILE A 140 -5.09 -1.90 -4.35
CA ILE A 140 -4.22 -3.05 -4.10
C ILE A 140 -2.79 -2.58 -4.26
N PHE A 141 -1.94 -2.83 -3.27
CA PHE A 141 -0.51 -2.57 -3.35
C PHE A 141 0.27 -3.88 -3.29
N LEU A 142 1.04 -4.16 -4.33
CA LEU A 142 1.86 -5.38 -4.48
C LEU A 142 3.33 -5.04 -4.26
N ASP A 143 3.90 -5.49 -3.15
CA ASP A 143 5.31 -5.34 -2.80
C ASP A 143 5.83 -6.57 -2.05
N ALA A 144 5.68 -7.76 -2.63
CA ALA A 144 6.08 -9.05 -2.07
C ALA A 144 6.92 -9.86 -3.07
N THR A 145 6.68 -11.17 -3.17
CA THR A 145 7.36 -12.08 -4.10
C THR A 145 7.00 -11.75 -5.54
N LYS A 146 7.97 -11.28 -6.32
CA LYS A 146 7.76 -10.65 -7.63
C LYS A 146 7.11 -11.60 -8.66
N CYS A 147 7.54 -12.85 -8.71
CA CYS A 147 6.97 -13.87 -9.62
C CYS A 147 5.55 -14.31 -9.26
N GLU A 148 5.02 -13.91 -8.10
CA GLU A 148 3.65 -14.25 -7.67
C GLU A 148 2.64 -13.10 -7.90
N TYR A 149 3.06 -11.95 -8.46
CA TYR A 149 2.18 -10.79 -8.62
C TYR A 149 0.94 -11.06 -9.47
N LEU A 150 1.09 -11.83 -10.55
CA LEU A 150 -0.05 -12.22 -11.39
C LEU A 150 -1.01 -13.13 -10.61
N GLU A 151 -0.49 -14.06 -9.83
CA GLU A 151 -1.31 -14.98 -9.04
C GLU A 151 -2.06 -14.23 -7.93
N TYR A 152 -1.40 -13.31 -7.21
CA TYR A 152 -2.08 -12.44 -6.26
C TYR A 152 -3.23 -11.66 -6.89
N LEU A 153 -2.99 -11.04 -8.06
CA LEU A 153 -4.01 -10.25 -8.75
C LEU A 153 -5.18 -11.12 -9.22
N ARG A 154 -4.91 -12.31 -9.75
CA ARG A 154 -5.96 -13.25 -10.16
C ARG A 154 -6.80 -13.73 -8.99
N LEU A 155 -6.19 -14.08 -7.86
CA LEU A 155 -6.93 -14.45 -6.66
C LEU A 155 -7.80 -13.30 -6.14
N VAL A 156 -7.32 -12.06 -6.21
CA VAL A 156 -8.12 -10.88 -5.87
C VAL A 156 -9.31 -10.71 -6.81
N GLU A 157 -9.15 -10.94 -8.12
CA GLU A 157 -10.23 -10.91 -9.10
C GLU A 157 -11.23 -12.06 -8.90
N GLU A 158 -10.76 -13.29 -8.80
CA GLU A 158 -11.55 -14.52 -8.67
C GLU A 158 -12.42 -14.51 -7.40
N ASN A 159 -11.89 -13.95 -6.31
CA ASN A 159 -12.64 -13.79 -5.07
C ASN A 159 -13.49 -12.48 -5.03
N ASN A 160 -13.60 -11.77 -6.17
CA ASN A 160 -14.42 -10.56 -6.31
C ASN A 160 -14.08 -9.48 -5.28
N LEU A 161 -12.79 -9.29 -5.01
CA LEU A 161 -12.29 -8.35 -4.00
C LEU A 161 -12.00 -6.95 -4.55
N LEU A 162 -12.16 -6.70 -5.86
CA LEU A 162 -12.02 -5.37 -6.46
C LEU A 162 -13.33 -4.58 -6.43
N ASN A 163 -13.26 -3.33 -6.02
CA ASN A 163 -14.30 -2.35 -6.32
C ASN A 163 -14.20 -1.88 -7.78
N LYS A 164 -15.27 -1.26 -8.29
CA LYS A 164 -15.24 -0.58 -9.60
C LYS A 164 -14.12 0.46 -9.61
N ARG A 165 -13.33 0.45 -10.70
CA ARG A 165 -12.18 1.35 -10.88
C ARG A 165 -11.12 1.23 -9.77
N ALA A 166 -11.02 0.09 -9.11
CA ALA A 166 -9.95 -0.18 -8.18
C ALA A 166 -8.58 0.01 -8.85
N VAL A 167 -7.63 0.55 -8.10
CA VAL A 167 -6.27 0.80 -8.55
C VAL A 167 -5.35 -0.28 -8.01
N VAL A 168 -4.54 -0.87 -8.87
CA VAL A 168 -3.46 -1.79 -8.50
C VAL A 168 -2.14 -1.07 -8.70
N ILE A 169 -1.32 -1.00 -7.67
CA ILE A 169 0.05 -0.48 -7.73
C ILE A 169 1.00 -1.66 -7.49
N ALA A 170 1.93 -1.87 -8.41
CA ALA A 170 2.99 -2.88 -8.27
C ALA A 170 4.35 -2.21 -8.18
N ASP A 171 5.13 -2.58 -7.16
CA ASP A 171 6.49 -2.05 -6.97
C ASP A 171 7.55 -2.89 -7.69
N ASN A 172 8.69 -2.22 -7.98
CA ASN A 172 9.91 -2.79 -8.56
C ASN A 172 9.76 -3.36 -9.99
N VAL A 173 8.82 -2.83 -10.76
CA VAL A 173 8.48 -3.39 -12.08
C VAL A 173 9.57 -3.20 -13.13
N LEU A 174 10.57 -2.35 -12.89
CA LEU A 174 11.69 -2.20 -13.82
C LEU A 174 12.86 -3.10 -13.43
N ILE A 175 13.26 -3.14 -12.16
CA ILE A 175 14.40 -3.97 -11.72
C ILE A 175 14.11 -5.47 -11.75
N TYR A 176 12.82 -5.86 -11.64
CA TYR A 176 12.38 -7.25 -11.72
C TYR A 176 11.46 -7.51 -12.93
N GLU A 177 11.60 -6.76 -14.02
CA GLU A 177 10.75 -6.86 -15.20
C GLU A 177 10.63 -8.30 -15.74
N ASN A 178 11.75 -9.01 -15.78
CA ASN A 178 11.79 -10.40 -16.27
C ASN A 178 11.01 -11.36 -15.37
N GLU A 179 11.01 -11.14 -14.06
CA GLU A 179 10.31 -11.98 -13.08
C GLU A 179 8.81 -11.70 -13.05
N MET A 180 8.41 -10.49 -13.46
CA MET A 180 7.02 -10.02 -13.48
C MET A 180 6.44 -9.91 -14.89
N LYS A 181 7.08 -10.50 -15.89
CA LYS A 181 6.67 -10.35 -17.29
C LYS A 181 5.22 -10.75 -17.53
N ASP A 182 4.76 -11.82 -16.93
CA ASP A 182 3.38 -12.32 -17.01
C ASP A 182 2.37 -11.36 -16.38
N TYR A 183 2.71 -10.79 -15.22
CA TYR A 183 1.91 -9.75 -14.57
C TYR A 183 1.82 -8.49 -15.44
N LEU A 184 2.96 -7.98 -15.92
CA LEU A 184 3.01 -6.78 -16.75
C LEU A 184 2.26 -6.96 -18.07
N ASP A 185 2.43 -8.12 -18.72
CA ASP A 185 1.67 -8.45 -19.93
C ASP A 185 0.16 -8.49 -19.65
N TYR A 186 -0.24 -9.09 -18.55
CA TYR A 186 -1.63 -9.18 -18.15
C TYR A 186 -2.28 -7.81 -17.91
N VAL A 187 -1.67 -6.94 -17.10
CA VAL A 187 -2.26 -5.63 -16.79
C VAL A 187 -2.23 -4.67 -17.96
N ARG A 188 -1.27 -4.84 -18.89
CA ARG A 188 -1.11 -3.96 -20.07
C ARG A 188 -1.95 -4.41 -21.26
N ASN A 189 -2.15 -5.72 -21.46
CA ASN A 189 -2.68 -6.29 -22.71
C ASN A 189 -4.00 -7.05 -22.57
N SER A 190 -4.47 -7.38 -21.36
CA SER A 190 -5.73 -8.13 -21.17
C SER A 190 -7.00 -7.35 -21.50
N GLY A 191 -6.92 -6.02 -21.65
CA GLY A 191 -8.08 -5.14 -21.79
C GLY A 191 -8.87 -4.93 -20.48
N LYS A 192 -8.44 -5.53 -19.36
CA LYS A 192 -9.09 -5.37 -18.05
C LYS A 192 -8.60 -4.15 -17.28
N TYR A 193 -7.42 -3.65 -17.62
CA TYR A 193 -6.76 -2.55 -16.92
C TYR A 193 -6.31 -1.46 -17.90
N ASN A 194 -6.34 -0.23 -17.42
CA ASN A 194 -5.63 0.89 -18.04
C ASN A 194 -4.38 1.14 -17.20
N SER A 195 -3.22 0.80 -17.76
CA SER A 195 -1.95 0.76 -17.02
C SER A 195 -0.99 1.84 -17.47
N ARG A 196 -0.21 2.36 -16.51
CA ARG A 196 0.91 3.29 -16.76
C ARG A 196 2.10 2.92 -15.89
N THR A 197 3.29 2.98 -16.47
CA THR A 197 4.54 2.86 -15.74
C THR A 197 5.01 4.24 -15.27
N THR A 198 5.36 4.37 -14.00
CA THR A 198 5.93 5.60 -13.43
C THR A 198 7.37 5.34 -13.03
N GLU A 199 8.31 5.86 -13.83
CA GLU A 199 9.73 5.69 -13.57
C GLU A 199 10.18 6.47 -12.33
N THR A 200 11.12 5.90 -11.61
CA THR A 200 11.70 6.43 -10.37
C THR A 200 13.10 5.84 -10.16
N THR A 201 13.60 5.90 -8.95
CA THR A 201 14.84 5.24 -8.52
C THR A 201 14.55 4.27 -7.38
N LEU A 202 15.37 3.22 -7.29
CA LEU A 202 15.36 2.33 -6.14
C LEU A 202 15.71 3.13 -4.89
N GLU A 203 14.97 2.91 -3.80
CA GLU A 203 15.21 3.62 -2.54
C GLU A 203 16.63 3.39 -2.03
N PHE A 204 17.22 4.44 -1.48
CA PHE A 204 18.62 4.48 -1.01
C PHE A 204 19.69 4.26 -2.10
N SER A 205 19.32 4.18 -3.38
CA SER A 205 20.23 3.98 -4.50
C SER A 205 19.97 4.97 -5.64
N LYS A 206 20.67 6.11 -5.62
CA LYS A 206 20.47 7.22 -6.59
C LYS A 206 20.69 6.82 -8.05
N ASN A 207 21.39 5.72 -8.31
CA ASN A 207 21.82 5.33 -9.66
C ASN A 207 21.06 4.12 -10.21
N VAL A 208 20.21 3.47 -9.42
CA VAL A 208 19.43 2.33 -9.88
C VAL A 208 18.04 2.81 -10.26
N LYS A 209 17.74 2.75 -11.57
CA LYS A 209 16.39 3.02 -12.06
C LYS A 209 15.43 1.94 -11.63
N ASP A 210 14.25 2.34 -11.27
CA ASP A 210 13.14 1.45 -10.97
C ASP A 210 11.82 2.10 -11.39
N ALA A 211 10.70 1.40 -11.22
CA ALA A 211 9.39 1.93 -11.56
C ALA A 211 8.28 1.28 -10.74
N LEU A 212 7.16 2.00 -10.67
CA LEU A 212 5.85 1.51 -10.23
C LEU A 212 4.94 1.35 -11.45
N GLU A 213 4.21 0.24 -11.53
CA GLU A 213 3.09 0.09 -12.46
C GLU A 213 1.79 0.43 -11.75
N VAL A 214 1.05 1.38 -12.32
CA VAL A 214 -0.26 1.81 -11.80
C VAL A 214 -1.33 1.38 -12.79
N SER A 215 -2.21 0.48 -12.39
CA SER A 215 -3.20 -0.17 -13.24
C SER A 215 -4.61 0.06 -12.70
N ILE A 216 -5.48 0.71 -13.48
CA ILE A 216 -6.87 1.00 -13.10
C ILE A 216 -7.77 -0.07 -13.71
N ASN A 217 -8.52 -0.79 -12.87
CA ASN A 217 -9.51 -1.76 -13.34
C ASN A 217 -10.62 -1.05 -14.12
N VAL A 218 -10.83 -1.46 -15.38
CA VAL A 218 -11.85 -0.89 -16.28
C VAL A 218 -13.00 -1.86 -16.56
N VAL A 219 -12.97 -3.05 -15.99
CA VAL A 219 -14.07 -4.03 -16.08
C VAL A 219 -15.21 -3.57 -15.16
N ILE A 220 -16.42 -3.52 -15.74
CA ILE A 220 -17.65 -3.05 -15.09
C ILE A 220 -18.29 -4.16 -14.25
#